data_82565131c03de873a0f5fb4cae128434
#
_entry.id   82565131c03de873a0f5fb4cae128434
#
_cell.length_a   1.000
_cell.length_b   1.000
_cell.length_c   1.000
_cell.angle_alpha   90.00
_cell.angle_beta   90.00
_cell.angle_gamma   90.00
#
_symmetry.space_group_name_H-M   'P 1'
#
loop_
_entity.id
_entity.type
_entity.pdbx_description
1 polymer ?
#
loop_
_entity_poly.entity_id
_entity_poly.type
_entity_poly.pdbx_seq_one_letter_code
_entity_poly.pdbx_strand_id
1 'polypeptide(L)'
;MPRILIIDDEKAIRNTLKEILEFENYTVDQAEDGPAGLDLLIQQRYDVVLCDIRMPKMDGLEVLTRAIAMGTDAAFIMVSAHGNIETAVDATKKGAYDFISKPPDLNRLLVTVRNALDRTKLVTETKTLKKKLSATKGSEMVGSSAALGAVRKAIEKVAPTDARVLITGPNGAGKEMVARQLHELSNRANGPLVEVNCAAIPSELIESELFGHEKGSFTSAVKQRIGKFEQADGGTLFLDEIGDMSLSAQAKVLRALQESKITRVGGEKEISVNVRVLAATNKDLMQEIAERNFREDLYHRLSVILIQVPALNDRREDIPDLIQKFLNDIAADYGNKPKKVAPAALEYLKGLDWRGNIRELRNVVERLVIMSDDTITEGDAKAFAGK
;
A
#
# COMPACT_ATOMS: atom_id res chain seq x y z
N MET A 1 25.19 2.65 -7.01
CA MET A 1 26.01 3.53 -6.17
C MET A 1 25.26 4.84 -5.95
N PRO A 2 25.27 5.44 -4.76
CA PRO A 2 24.64 6.76 -4.54
C PRO A 2 25.29 7.84 -5.40
N ARG A 3 24.46 8.76 -5.90
CA ARG A 3 24.90 9.81 -6.80
C ARG A 3 24.77 11.17 -6.16
N ILE A 4 25.85 11.93 -6.15
CA ILE A 4 25.97 13.24 -5.48
C ILE A 4 26.25 14.32 -6.53
N LEU A 5 25.54 15.45 -6.45
CA LEU A 5 25.81 16.63 -7.26
C LEU A 5 26.47 17.70 -6.38
N ILE A 6 27.55 18.30 -6.86
CA ILE A 6 28.21 19.44 -6.24
C ILE A 6 27.96 20.67 -7.11
N ILE A 7 27.37 21.71 -6.52
CA ILE A 7 27.12 23.01 -7.16
C ILE A 7 27.88 24.07 -6.40
N ASP A 8 28.94 24.59 -6.97
CA ASP A 8 29.83 25.58 -6.34
C ASP A 8 30.58 26.33 -7.46
N ASP A 9 30.79 27.63 -7.37
CA ASP A 9 31.49 28.40 -8.41
C ASP A 9 33.01 28.23 -8.33
N GLU A 10 33.53 27.86 -7.17
CA GLU A 10 34.97 27.66 -6.93
C GLU A 10 35.44 26.28 -7.40
N LYS A 11 36.12 26.22 -8.57
CA LYS A 11 36.64 24.97 -9.16
C LYS A 11 37.53 24.16 -8.21
N ALA A 12 38.31 24.82 -7.37
CA ALA A 12 39.21 24.15 -6.42
C ALA A 12 38.41 23.38 -5.37
N ILE A 13 37.34 23.98 -4.82
CA ILE A 13 36.43 23.36 -3.84
C ILE A 13 35.71 22.18 -4.47
N ARG A 14 35.15 22.38 -5.68
CA ARG A 14 34.46 21.27 -6.41
C ARG A 14 35.35 20.06 -6.57
N ASN A 15 36.63 20.28 -7.01
CA ASN A 15 37.57 19.17 -7.23
C ASN A 15 37.92 18.45 -5.93
N THR A 16 38.21 19.20 -4.87
CA THR A 16 38.54 18.61 -3.55
C THR A 16 37.36 17.80 -3.01
N LEU A 17 36.15 18.35 -3.04
CA LEU A 17 34.96 17.63 -2.59
C LEU A 17 34.68 16.38 -3.44
N LYS A 18 34.90 16.47 -4.76
CA LYS A 18 34.76 15.35 -5.67
C LYS A 18 35.74 14.23 -5.31
N GLU A 19 37.04 14.53 -5.18
CA GLU A 19 38.05 13.52 -4.82
C GLU A 19 37.72 12.82 -3.49
N ILE A 20 37.31 13.58 -2.47
CA ILE A 20 36.90 13.02 -1.17
C ILE A 20 35.72 12.09 -1.29
N LEU A 21 34.68 12.50 -2.01
CA LEU A 21 33.45 11.72 -2.12
C LEU A 21 33.61 10.50 -3.05
N GLU A 22 34.42 10.60 -4.11
CA GLU A 22 34.77 9.47 -4.98
C GLU A 22 35.62 8.44 -4.24
N PHE A 23 36.50 8.85 -3.32
CA PHE A 23 37.23 7.94 -2.45
C PHE A 23 36.33 7.14 -1.52
N GLU A 24 35.20 7.70 -1.11
CA GLU A 24 34.13 7.01 -0.35
C GLU A 24 33.18 6.19 -1.24
N ASN A 25 33.52 5.95 -2.51
CA ASN A 25 32.75 5.17 -3.49
C ASN A 25 31.39 5.80 -3.88
N TYR A 26 31.25 7.11 -3.87
CA TYR A 26 30.11 7.81 -4.44
C TYR A 26 30.36 8.20 -5.89
N THR A 27 29.29 8.27 -6.70
CA THR A 27 29.36 8.84 -8.05
C THR A 27 29.10 10.34 -7.94
N VAL A 28 30.03 11.18 -8.46
CA VAL A 28 29.98 12.63 -8.24
C VAL A 28 29.97 13.38 -9.57
N ASP A 29 28.93 14.19 -9.77
CA ASP A 29 28.84 15.16 -10.86
C ASP A 29 29.06 16.59 -10.30
N GLN A 30 29.48 17.50 -11.16
CA GLN A 30 29.79 18.87 -10.79
C GLN A 30 29.06 19.88 -11.66
N ALA A 31 28.62 20.99 -11.06
CA ALA A 31 28.08 22.16 -11.75
C ALA A 31 28.81 23.41 -11.26
N GLU A 32 29.10 24.34 -12.15
CA GLU A 32 29.83 25.56 -11.83
C GLU A 32 28.98 26.76 -11.41
N ASP A 33 27.65 26.62 -11.58
CA ASP A 33 26.67 27.63 -11.18
C ASP A 33 25.27 27.02 -10.99
N GLY A 34 24.35 27.83 -10.46
CA GLY A 34 22.98 27.38 -10.19
C GLY A 34 22.21 26.88 -11.39
N PRO A 35 22.20 27.59 -12.56
CA PRO A 35 21.56 27.12 -13.76
C PRO A 35 22.06 25.76 -14.25
N ALA A 36 23.39 25.56 -14.32
CA ALA A 36 23.99 24.29 -14.72
C ALA A 36 23.61 23.15 -13.74
N GLY A 37 23.53 23.46 -12.43
CA GLY A 37 23.07 22.52 -11.42
C GLY A 37 21.60 22.09 -11.61
N LEU A 38 20.71 23.03 -11.92
CA LEU A 38 19.30 22.74 -12.20
C LEU A 38 19.14 21.93 -13.49
N ASP A 39 19.91 22.20 -14.54
CA ASP A 39 19.89 21.42 -15.78
C ASP A 39 20.28 19.95 -15.54
N LEU A 40 21.29 19.70 -14.69
CA LEU A 40 21.67 18.35 -14.29
C LEU A 40 20.61 17.66 -13.48
N LEU A 41 19.91 18.36 -12.57
CA LEU A 41 18.80 17.83 -11.77
C LEU A 41 17.58 17.46 -12.63
N ILE A 42 17.39 18.09 -13.79
CA ILE A 42 16.36 17.73 -14.76
C ILE A 42 16.75 16.46 -15.51
N GLN A 43 18.01 16.34 -15.90
CA GLN A 43 18.50 15.26 -16.78
C GLN A 43 18.70 13.95 -16.00
N GLN A 44 19.07 14.02 -14.73
CA GLN A 44 19.48 12.89 -13.93
C GLN A 44 18.95 12.99 -12.49
N ARG A 45 18.83 11.83 -11.84
CA ARG A 45 18.46 11.76 -10.42
C ARG A 45 19.71 11.75 -9.55
N TYR A 46 19.68 12.55 -8.49
CA TYR A 46 20.71 12.58 -7.46
C TYR A 46 20.11 12.24 -6.10
N ASP A 47 20.91 11.63 -5.23
CA ASP A 47 20.51 11.29 -3.86
C ASP A 47 20.80 12.44 -2.90
N VAL A 48 21.92 13.13 -3.10
CA VAL A 48 22.37 14.28 -2.31
C VAL A 48 22.88 15.38 -3.24
N VAL A 49 22.62 16.63 -2.87
CA VAL A 49 23.16 17.83 -3.53
C VAL A 49 23.93 18.64 -2.50
N LEU A 50 25.23 18.87 -2.72
CA LEU A 50 26.04 19.87 -2.01
C LEU A 50 25.96 21.16 -2.80
N CYS A 51 25.40 22.22 -2.24
CA CYS A 51 25.16 23.47 -2.95
C CYS A 51 25.74 24.65 -2.17
N ASP A 52 26.63 25.39 -2.82
CA ASP A 52 27.09 26.68 -2.25
C ASP A 52 25.91 27.67 -2.26
N ILE A 53 25.86 28.50 -1.22
CA ILE A 53 24.84 29.54 -1.10
C ILE A 53 25.15 30.73 -1.99
N ARG A 54 26.42 31.15 -2.02
CA ARG A 54 26.81 32.36 -2.74
C ARG A 54 27.46 32.04 -4.07
N MET A 55 26.69 32.04 -5.12
CA MET A 55 27.17 31.80 -6.49
C MET A 55 26.72 32.93 -7.44
N PRO A 56 27.49 33.22 -8.50
CA PRO A 56 27.05 34.13 -9.55
C PRO A 56 25.83 33.57 -10.30
N LYS A 57 25.07 34.48 -10.93
CA LYS A 57 23.84 34.23 -11.72
C LYS A 57 22.63 33.78 -10.90
N MET A 58 22.78 32.83 -9.99
CA MET A 58 21.69 32.28 -9.16
C MET A 58 22.27 31.81 -7.82
N ASP A 59 21.72 32.27 -6.71
CA ASP A 59 22.16 31.84 -5.38
C ASP A 59 21.63 30.41 -5.06
N GLY A 60 22.32 29.74 -4.13
CA GLY A 60 22.03 28.37 -3.76
C GLY A 60 20.65 28.19 -3.09
N LEU A 61 20.11 29.21 -2.43
CA LEU A 61 18.77 29.17 -1.84
C LEU A 61 17.67 29.23 -2.92
N GLU A 62 17.95 29.94 -4.02
CA GLU A 62 17.07 29.94 -5.20
C GLU A 62 17.14 28.60 -5.92
N VAL A 63 18.34 28.00 -6.06
CA VAL A 63 18.49 26.62 -6.61
C VAL A 63 17.68 25.63 -5.80
N LEU A 64 17.79 25.64 -4.47
CA LEU A 64 17.03 24.80 -3.56
C LEU A 64 15.52 24.95 -3.77
N THR A 65 15.05 26.20 -3.80
CA THR A 65 13.62 26.49 -3.94
C THR A 65 13.06 25.98 -5.27
N ARG A 66 13.79 26.19 -6.38
CA ARG A 66 13.41 25.72 -7.72
C ARG A 66 13.47 24.19 -7.82
N ALA A 67 14.52 23.58 -7.27
CA ALA A 67 14.66 22.13 -7.26
C ALA A 67 13.51 21.43 -6.50
N ILE A 68 13.11 21.97 -5.34
CA ILE A 68 11.95 21.48 -4.59
C ILE A 68 10.64 21.65 -5.39
N ALA A 69 10.45 22.80 -6.04
CA ALA A 69 9.28 23.05 -6.89
C ALA A 69 9.21 22.10 -8.10
N MET A 70 10.35 21.63 -8.60
CA MET A 70 10.46 20.60 -9.65
C MET A 70 10.20 19.17 -9.14
N GLY A 71 10.03 19.00 -7.82
CA GLY A 71 9.73 17.70 -7.20
C GLY A 71 10.93 16.76 -7.04
N THR A 72 12.15 17.31 -6.90
CA THR A 72 13.33 16.48 -6.61
C THR A 72 13.24 15.87 -5.20
N ASP A 73 13.70 14.63 -5.08
CA ASP A 73 13.79 13.89 -3.80
C ASP A 73 15.21 14.00 -3.18
N ALA A 74 16.16 14.65 -3.87
CA ALA A 74 17.53 14.79 -3.40
C ALA A 74 17.60 15.60 -2.10
N ALA A 75 18.41 15.14 -1.16
CA ALA A 75 18.68 15.90 0.07
C ALA A 75 19.69 17.02 -0.21
N PHE A 76 19.30 18.27 -0.01
CA PHE A 76 20.18 19.41 -0.19
C PHE A 76 20.95 19.71 1.09
N ILE A 77 22.28 19.72 1.00
CA ILE A 77 23.20 20.18 2.04
C ILE A 77 23.78 21.51 1.55
N MET A 78 23.46 22.58 2.26
CA MET A 78 23.94 23.90 1.88
C MET A 78 25.35 24.14 2.43
N VAL A 79 26.24 24.72 1.64
CA VAL A 79 27.60 25.02 2.01
C VAL A 79 27.78 26.54 1.95
N SER A 80 28.47 27.18 2.92
CA SER A 80 28.68 28.63 2.90
C SER A 80 29.95 29.08 3.63
N ALA A 81 30.62 30.05 3.09
CA ALA A 81 31.80 30.71 3.70
C ALA A 81 31.45 31.59 4.93
N HIS A 82 30.21 32.06 5.03
CA HIS A 82 29.72 32.89 6.12
C HIS A 82 28.63 32.16 6.88
N GLY A 83 29.03 31.37 7.87
CA GLY A 83 28.13 30.59 8.73
C GLY A 83 27.30 31.46 9.68
N ASN A 84 26.42 32.32 9.15
CA ASN A 84 25.48 33.07 9.95
C ASN A 84 24.31 32.15 10.32
N ILE A 85 23.94 32.10 11.60
CA ILE A 85 22.83 31.30 12.13
C ILE A 85 21.51 31.59 11.38
N GLU A 86 21.29 32.85 11.01
CA GLU A 86 20.11 33.27 10.26
C GLU A 86 20.02 32.61 8.89
N THR A 87 21.13 32.51 8.15
CA THR A 87 21.19 31.86 6.84
C THR A 87 20.95 30.33 6.93
N ALA A 88 21.50 29.71 7.98
CA ALA A 88 21.27 28.28 8.24
C ALA A 88 19.79 27.98 8.57
N VAL A 89 19.17 28.85 9.37
CA VAL A 89 17.74 28.74 9.71
C VAL A 89 16.85 28.95 8.47
N ASP A 90 17.21 29.94 7.61
CA ASP A 90 16.43 30.20 6.37
C ASP A 90 16.56 29.03 5.38
N ALA A 91 17.73 28.47 5.19
CA ALA A 91 17.96 27.29 4.38
C ALA A 91 17.13 26.10 4.86
N THR A 92 17.12 25.84 6.17
CA THR A 92 16.33 24.74 6.76
C THR A 92 14.83 24.98 6.60
N LYS A 93 14.33 26.20 6.79
CA LYS A 93 12.92 26.57 6.55
C LYS A 93 12.50 26.37 5.10
N LYS A 94 13.43 26.57 4.15
CA LYS A 94 13.22 26.36 2.72
C LYS A 94 13.36 24.90 2.29
N GLY A 95 13.67 23.98 3.21
CA GLY A 95 13.70 22.53 2.97
C GLY A 95 15.09 21.94 2.76
N ALA A 96 16.17 22.67 3.06
CA ALA A 96 17.50 22.08 3.11
C ALA A 96 17.58 21.00 4.20
N TYR A 97 18.34 19.96 3.92
CA TYR A 97 18.59 18.87 4.87
C TYR A 97 19.51 19.32 6.00
N ASP A 98 20.61 19.98 5.67
CA ASP A 98 21.59 20.48 6.62
C ASP A 98 22.37 21.65 6.03
N PHE A 99 23.21 22.25 6.87
CA PHE A 99 24.08 23.37 6.53
C PHE A 99 25.50 23.12 7.05
N ILE A 100 26.52 23.37 6.19
CA ILE A 100 27.95 23.21 6.50
C ILE A 100 28.70 24.52 6.21
N SER A 101 29.51 24.97 7.16
CA SER A 101 30.40 26.14 6.95
C SER A 101 31.64 25.78 6.14
N LYS A 102 32.11 26.67 5.27
CA LYS A 102 33.42 26.57 4.59
C LYS A 102 34.53 27.11 5.54
N PRO A 103 35.74 26.50 5.59
CA PRO A 103 36.06 25.21 4.97
C PRO A 103 35.36 24.07 5.68
N PRO A 104 34.78 23.08 4.92
CA PRO A 104 34.07 22.00 5.53
C PRO A 104 35.00 21.08 6.34
N ASP A 105 34.63 20.79 7.58
CA ASP A 105 35.25 19.71 8.33
C ASP A 105 34.91 18.38 7.65
N LEU A 106 35.93 17.59 7.31
CA LEU A 106 35.80 16.38 6.53
C LEU A 106 34.89 15.35 7.22
N ASN A 107 35.10 15.15 8.53
CA ASN A 107 34.30 14.16 9.29
C ASN A 107 32.83 14.58 9.33
N ARG A 108 32.59 15.89 9.59
CA ARG A 108 31.22 16.43 9.60
C ARG A 108 30.56 16.29 8.23
N LEU A 109 31.26 16.59 7.14
CA LEU A 109 30.76 16.47 5.77
C LEU A 109 30.35 15.01 5.47
N LEU A 110 31.23 14.04 5.73
CA LEU A 110 30.98 12.64 5.44
C LEU A 110 29.82 12.07 6.28
N VAL A 111 29.74 12.42 7.56
CA VAL A 111 28.62 12.02 8.44
C VAL A 111 27.31 12.62 7.94
N THR A 112 27.30 13.92 7.58
CA THR A 112 26.10 14.59 7.08
C THR A 112 25.63 13.98 5.75
N VAL A 113 26.55 13.70 4.81
CA VAL A 113 26.22 13.04 3.54
C VAL A 113 25.67 11.65 3.76
N ARG A 114 26.25 10.85 4.66
CA ARG A 114 25.75 9.49 4.98
C ARG A 114 24.35 9.54 5.57
N ASN A 115 24.11 10.41 6.54
CA ASN A 115 22.79 10.58 7.14
C ASN A 115 21.73 11.07 6.12
N ALA A 116 22.14 11.97 5.20
CA ALA A 116 21.29 12.44 4.12
C ALA A 116 20.90 11.30 3.16
N LEU A 117 21.85 10.43 2.80
CA LEU A 117 21.62 9.25 1.98
C LEU A 117 20.66 8.25 2.64
N ASP A 118 20.85 7.97 3.94
CA ASP A 118 19.96 7.08 4.70
C ASP A 118 18.52 7.63 4.72
N ARG A 119 18.35 8.94 4.92
CA ARG A 119 17.04 9.58 4.84
C ARG A 119 16.42 9.47 3.44
N THR A 120 17.18 9.77 2.40
CA THR A 120 16.69 9.69 1.01
C THR A 120 16.29 8.26 0.66
N LYS A 121 17.05 7.26 1.10
CA LYS A 121 16.72 5.85 0.94
C LYS A 121 15.42 5.50 1.63
N LEU A 122 15.22 5.87 2.90
CA LEU A 122 13.98 5.65 3.66
C LEU A 122 12.78 6.36 3.01
N VAL A 123 12.94 7.59 2.52
CA VAL A 123 11.87 8.33 1.82
C VAL A 123 11.52 7.61 0.51
N THR A 124 12.51 7.14 -0.24
CA THR A 124 12.31 6.42 -1.51
C THR A 124 11.67 5.05 -1.26
N GLU A 125 12.11 4.30 -0.25
CA GLU A 125 11.47 3.04 0.16
C GLU A 125 10.03 3.27 0.63
N THR A 126 9.79 4.30 1.44
CA THR A 126 8.43 4.67 1.88
C THR A 126 7.55 5.10 0.70
N LYS A 127 8.07 5.87 -0.28
CA LYS A 127 7.35 6.22 -1.51
C LYS A 127 7.10 5.00 -2.39
N THR A 128 8.07 4.10 -2.50
CA THR A 128 7.93 2.84 -3.26
C THR A 128 6.93 1.91 -2.60
N LEU A 129 6.95 1.80 -1.27
CA LEU A 129 5.95 1.08 -0.49
C LEU A 129 4.57 1.74 -0.58
N LYS A 130 4.49 3.06 -0.48
CA LYS A 130 3.26 3.82 -0.71
C LYS A 130 2.77 3.71 -2.15
N LYS A 131 3.66 3.66 -3.14
CA LYS A 131 3.32 3.45 -4.55
C LYS A 131 2.90 2.01 -4.85
N LYS A 132 3.50 1.03 -4.18
CA LYS A 132 3.01 -0.36 -4.15
C LYS A 132 1.66 -0.45 -3.42
N LEU A 133 1.47 0.21 -2.31
CA LEU A 133 0.19 0.37 -1.60
C LEU A 133 -0.84 1.21 -2.41
N SER A 134 -0.43 2.20 -3.20
CA SER A 134 -1.33 2.99 -4.05
C SER A 134 -1.55 2.37 -5.43
N ALA A 135 -0.68 1.51 -5.92
CA ALA A 135 -1.00 0.59 -7.03
C ALA A 135 -2.02 -0.47 -6.58
N THR A 136 -2.09 -0.78 -5.29
CA THR A 136 -3.22 -1.46 -4.63
C THR A 136 -4.43 -0.52 -4.43
N LYS A 137 -4.30 0.79 -4.60
CA LYS A 137 -5.38 1.80 -4.65
C LYS A 137 -6.14 1.86 -5.98
N GLY A 138 -5.91 0.91 -6.87
CA GLY A 138 -6.81 0.58 -7.96
C GLY A 138 -7.91 -0.38 -7.50
N SER A 139 -8.57 -0.09 -6.37
CA SER A 139 -9.73 -0.86 -5.90
C SER A 139 -11.00 -0.53 -6.68
N GLU A 140 -10.86 -0.15 -7.95
CA GLU A 140 -12.03 0.03 -8.81
C GLU A 140 -12.59 -1.35 -9.18
N MET A 141 -13.83 -1.58 -8.76
CA MET A 141 -14.58 -2.78 -9.20
C MET A 141 -14.82 -2.67 -10.70
N VAL A 142 -14.19 -3.56 -11.48
CA VAL A 142 -14.31 -3.61 -12.94
C VAL A 142 -15.53 -4.40 -13.36
N GLY A 143 -16.26 -3.88 -14.34
CA GLY A 143 -17.47 -4.46 -14.91
C GLY A 143 -18.63 -3.48 -14.95
N SER A 144 -19.57 -3.71 -15.85
CA SER A 144 -20.75 -2.85 -16.10
C SER A 144 -22.08 -3.57 -15.87
N SER A 145 -22.06 -4.82 -15.37
CA SER A 145 -23.25 -5.63 -15.14
C SER A 145 -24.22 -4.99 -14.14
N ALA A 146 -25.50 -5.23 -14.34
CA ALA A 146 -26.56 -4.75 -13.45
C ALA A 146 -26.36 -5.27 -12.01
N ALA A 147 -25.93 -6.52 -11.87
CA ALA A 147 -25.66 -7.16 -10.58
C ALA A 147 -24.52 -6.43 -9.82
N LEU A 148 -23.42 -6.09 -10.52
CA LEU A 148 -22.31 -5.31 -9.93
C LEU A 148 -22.74 -3.86 -9.64
N GLY A 149 -23.59 -3.28 -10.51
CA GLY A 149 -24.19 -1.96 -10.30
C GLY A 149 -25.00 -1.86 -9.01
N ALA A 150 -25.74 -2.92 -8.65
CA ALA A 150 -26.46 -2.98 -7.38
C ALA A 150 -25.50 -2.99 -6.16
N VAL A 151 -24.39 -3.73 -6.25
CA VAL A 151 -23.35 -3.75 -5.20
C VAL A 151 -22.72 -2.36 -5.04
N ARG A 152 -22.36 -1.67 -6.14
CA ARG A 152 -21.81 -0.30 -6.08
C ARG A 152 -22.76 0.68 -5.41
N LYS A 153 -24.05 0.66 -5.79
CA LYS A 153 -25.06 1.53 -5.15
C LYS A 153 -25.20 1.24 -3.65
N ALA A 154 -25.12 -0.02 -3.24
CA ALA A 154 -25.14 -0.37 -1.83
C ALA A 154 -23.91 0.17 -1.10
N ILE A 155 -22.71 0.06 -1.69
CA ILE A 155 -21.48 0.60 -1.14
C ILE A 155 -21.58 2.12 -0.99
N GLU A 156 -21.95 2.84 -2.04
CA GLU A 156 -22.08 4.32 -2.02
C GLU A 156 -23.03 4.80 -0.91
N LYS A 157 -24.13 4.10 -0.69
CA LYS A 157 -25.12 4.45 0.34
C LYS A 157 -24.62 4.14 1.75
N VAL A 158 -23.86 3.05 1.94
CA VAL A 158 -23.49 2.53 3.27
C VAL A 158 -22.12 3.04 3.70
N ALA A 159 -21.20 3.31 2.78
CA ALA A 159 -19.83 3.74 3.09
C ALA A 159 -19.76 4.96 4.02
N PRO A 160 -20.54 6.06 3.83
CA PRO A 160 -20.47 7.23 4.71
C PRO A 160 -20.97 6.99 6.14
N THR A 161 -21.53 5.82 6.43
CA THR A 161 -22.05 5.48 7.75
C THR A 161 -21.05 4.63 8.53
N ASP A 162 -21.20 4.54 9.87
CA ASP A 162 -20.47 3.60 10.71
C ASP A 162 -21.17 2.23 10.84
N ALA A 163 -22.18 1.96 10.00
CA ALA A 163 -22.89 0.68 10.02
C ALA A 163 -21.93 -0.49 9.76
N ARG A 164 -22.14 -1.57 10.49
CA ARG A 164 -21.46 -2.84 10.25
C ARG A 164 -22.04 -3.48 8.99
N VAL A 165 -21.17 -4.10 8.21
CA VAL A 165 -21.56 -4.73 6.95
C VAL A 165 -21.06 -6.18 6.97
N LEU A 166 -21.99 -7.09 6.65
CA LEU A 166 -21.68 -8.47 6.35
C LEU A 166 -21.69 -8.66 4.83
N ILE A 167 -20.55 -9.05 4.27
CA ILE A 167 -20.34 -9.26 2.84
C ILE A 167 -20.39 -10.78 2.58
N THR A 168 -21.36 -11.24 1.80
CA THR A 168 -21.49 -12.65 1.45
C THR A 168 -21.22 -12.89 -0.03
N GLY A 169 -20.79 -14.08 -0.38
CA GLY A 169 -20.56 -14.47 -1.78
C GLY A 169 -19.49 -15.53 -1.91
N PRO A 170 -19.39 -16.20 -3.08
CA PRO A 170 -18.47 -17.30 -3.27
C PRO A 170 -17.00 -16.88 -3.20
N ASN A 171 -16.12 -17.88 -3.04
CA ASN A 171 -14.68 -17.64 -2.99
C ASN A 171 -14.17 -17.02 -4.31
N GLY A 172 -13.29 -16.01 -4.19
CA GLY A 172 -12.75 -15.32 -5.35
C GLY A 172 -13.69 -14.37 -6.07
N ALA A 173 -14.90 -14.12 -5.57
CA ALA A 173 -15.90 -13.22 -6.19
C ALA A 173 -15.57 -11.73 -6.03
N GLY A 174 -14.65 -11.37 -5.11
CA GLY A 174 -14.23 -9.98 -4.87
C GLY A 174 -14.77 -9.36 -3.59
N LYS A 175 -15.09 -10.14 -2.56
CA LYS A 175 -15.56 -9.66 -1.24
C LYS A 175 -14.59 -8.65 -0.60
N GLU A 176 -13.28 -8.91 -0.70
CA GLU A 176 -12.23 -8.00 -0.20
C GLU A 176 -12.28 -6.62 -0.89
N MET A 177 -12.54 -6.59 -2.21
CA MET A 177 -12.67 -5.36 -2.96
C MET A 177 -13.84 -4.50 -2.47
N VAL A 178 -14.96 -5.15 -2.14
CA VAL A 178 -16.13 -4.48 -1.54
C VAL A 178 -15.77 -3.87 -0.19
N ALA A 179 -15.04 -4.61 0.67
CA ALA A 179 -14.61 -4.09 1.97
C ALA A 179 -13.65 -2.89 1.83
N ARG A 180 -12.71 -2.95 0.90
CA ARG A 180 -11.79 -1.83 0.60
C ARG A 180 -12.54 -0.59 0.13
N GLN A 181 -13.47 -0.73 -0.81
CA GLN A 181 -14.28 0.40 -1.28
C GLN A 181 -15.18 0.99 -0.18
N LEU A 182 -15.78 0.14 0.67
CA LEU A 182 -16.54 0.61 1.85
C LEU A 182 -15.66 1.45 2.80
N HIS A 183 -14.39 1.11 2.95
CA HIS A 183 -13.46 1.90 3.75
C HIS A 183 -13.04 3.19 3.04
N GLU A 184 -12.64 3.12 1.77
CA GLU A 184 -12.15 4.25 0.98
C GLU A 184 -13.20 5.36 0.79
N LEU A 185 -14.47 5.00 0.68
CA LEU A 185 -15.59 5.93 0.55
C LEU A 185 -16.21 6.33 1.90
N SER A 186 -15.62 5.87 3.02
CA SER A 186 -16.12 6.16 4.37
C SER A 186 -15.54 7.43 4.96
N ASN A 187 -16.16 7.92 6.04
CA ASN A 187 -15.61 9.00 6.88
C ASN A 187 -14.30 8.57 7.59
N ARG A 188 -13.93 7.28 7.55
CA ARG A 188 -12.71 6.71 8.13
C ARG A 188 -11.63 6.39 7.09
N ALA A 189 -11.76 6.89 5.86
CA ALA A 189 -10.82 6.63 4.76
C ALA A 189 -9.36 7.03 5.07
N ASN A 190 -9.16 7.99 5.95
CA ASN A 190 -7.84 8.43 6.39
C ASN A 190 -7.28 7.60 7.57
N GLY A 191 -8.10 6.76 8.20
CA GLY A 191 -7.71 5.85 9.27
C GLY A 191 -7.14 4.53 8.73
N PRO A 192 -6.66 3.65 9.62
CA PRO A 192 -6.15 2.35 9.20
C PRO A 192 -7.27 1.44 8.69
N LEU A 193 -7.00 0.70 7.60
CA LEU A 193 -7.74 -0.50 7.23
C LEU A 193 -6.91 -1.71 7.65
N VAL A 194 -7.38 -2.43 8.66
CA VAL A 194 -6.73 -3.64 9.16
C VAL A 194 -7.49 -4.86 8.69
N GLU A 195 -6.85 -5.72 7.92
CA GLU A 195 -7.45 -6.91 7.33
C GLU A 195 -6.99 -8.16 8.08
N VAL A 196 -7.93 -9.06 8.36
CA VAL A 196 -7.67 -10.34 9.03
C VAL A 196 -8.41 -11.44 8.30
N ASN A 197 -7.68 -12.40 7.77
CA ASN A 197 -8.27 -13.62 7.23
C ASN A 197 -8.36 -14.66 8.36
N CYS A 198 -9.58 -14.92 8.84
CA CYS A 198 -9.82 -15.81 9.98
C CYS A 198 -9.50 -17.27 9.66
N ALA A 199 -9.64 -17.69 8.40
CA ALA A 199 -9.33 -19.07 7.97
C ALA A 199 -7.81 -19.33 7.89
N ALA A 200 -6.99 -18.29 7.72
CA ALA A 200 -5.54 -18.42 7.62
C ALA A 200 -4.83 -18.50 8.98
N ILE A 201 -5.53 -18.23 10.07
CA ILE A 201 -4.95 -18.20 11.42
C ILE A 201 -5.41 -19.45 12.19
N PRO A 202 -4.47 -20.22 12.78
CA PRO A 202 -4.85 -21.34 13.64
C PRO A 202 -5.80 -20.91 14.76
N SER A 203 -6.79 -21.76 15.07
CA SER A 203 -7.86 -21.46 16.05
C SER A 203 -7.33 -21.04 17.42
N GLU A 204 -6.19 -21.60 17.84
CA GLU A 204 -5.53 -21.31 19.13
C GLU A 204 -4.87 -19.91 19.15
N LEU A 205 -4.55 -19.37 17.97
CA LEU A 205 -3.86 -18.08 17.85
C LEU A 205 -4.77 -16.92 17.48
N ILE A 206 -5.98 -17.19 16.97
CA ILE A 206 -6.91 -16.17 16.49
C ILE A 206 -7.24 -15.11 17.55
N GLU A 207 -7.44 -15.53 18.79
CA GLU A 207 -7.72 -14.60 19.90
C GLU A 207 -6.52 -13.68 20.17
N SER A 208 -5.30 -14.25 20.21
CA SER A 208 -4.07 -13.48 20.41
C SER A 208 -3.79 -12.51 19.25
N GLU A 209 -4.10 -12.88 18.01
CA GLU A 209 -3.97 -11.99 16.86
C GLU A 209 -4.99 -10.86 16.91
N LEU A 210 -6.26 -11.15 17.20
CA LEU A 210 -7.33 -10.16 17.21
C LEU A 210 -7.21 -9.18 18.39
N PHE A 211 -6.98 -9.70 19.61
CA PHE A 211 -7.06 -8.91 20.84
C PHE A 211 -5.69 -8.58 21.43
N GLY A 212 -4.60 -9.19 20.92
CA GLY A 212 -3.28 -9.07 21.52
C GLY A 212 -3.10 -9.95 22.75
N HIS A 213 -1.91 -9.95 23.30
CA HIS A 213 -1.60 -10.71 24.50
C HIS A 213 -0.59 -9.99 25.41
N GLU A 214 -0.69 -10.26 26.70
CA GLU A 214 0.30 -9.84 27.68
C GLU A 214 1.48 -10.82 27.72
N LYS A 215 2.64 -10.35 28.19
CA LYS A 215 3.82 -11.20 28.37
C LYS A 215 3.50 -12.34 29.34
N GLY A 216 3.81 -13.57 28.97
CA GLY A 216 3.61 -14.75 29.81
C GLY A 216 2.19 -15.34 29.80
N SER A 217 1.29 -14.85 28.95
CA SER A 217 -0.10 -15.35 28.85
C SER A 217 -0.20 -16.79 28.30
N PHE A 218 0.81 -17.27 27.57
CA PHE A 218 0.99 -18.65 27.12
C PHE A 218 2.47 -18.93 26.89
N THR A 219 2.85 -20.20 26.69
CA THR A 219 4.25 -20.66 26.68
C THR A 219 5.16 -19.90 25.70
N SER A 220 4.64 -19.45 24.56
CA SER A 220 5.40 -18.68 23.55
C SER A 220 5.22 -17.16 23.64
N ALA A 221 4.48 -16.64 24.63
CA ALA A 221 4.25 -15.20 24.83
C ALA A 221 5.46 -14.51 25.52
N VAL A 222 6.59 -14.43 24.83
CA VAL A 222 7.84 -13.85 25.36
C VAL A 222 7.74 -12.32 25.56
N LYS A 223 6.93 -11.63 24.74
CA LYS A 223 6.72 -10.18 24.77
C LYS A 223 5.21 -9.89 24.67
N GLN A 224 4.80 -8.72 25.18
CA GLN A 224 3.47 -8.18 24.92
C GLN A 224 3.30 -7.88 23.43
N ARG A 225 2.10 -8.14 22.87
CA ARG A 225 1.75 -7.84 21.48
C ARG A 225 0.41 -7.14 21.39
N ILE A 226 0.35 -6.08 20.58
CA ILE A 226 -0.86 -5.32 20.28
C ILE A 226 -1.72 -6.10 19.29
N GLY A 227 -3.02 -6.23 19.55
CA GLY A 227 -3.99 -6.94 18.71
C GLY A 227 -4.49 -6.12 17.53
N LYS A 228 -5.18 -6.80 16.60
CA LYS A 228 -5.73 -6.19 15.39
C LYS A 228 -6.81 -5.15 15.68
N PHE A 229 -7.61 -5.33 16.74
CA PHE A 229 -8.59 -4.33 17.16
C PHE A 229 -7.92 -3.02 17.60
N GLU A 230 -6.83 -3.08 18.36
CA GLU A 230 -6.06 -1.90 18.75
C GLU A 230 -5.39 -1.24 17.54
N GLN A 231 -4.85 -2.05 16.58
CA GLN A 231 -4.25 -1.53 15.35
C GLN A 231 -5.26 -0.82 14.44
N ALA A 232 -6.54 -1.19 14.51
CA ALA A 232 -7.62 -0.62 13.72
C ALA A 232 -8.29 0.60 14.38
N ASP A 233 -7.80 1.03 15.54
CA ASP A 233 -8.42 2.14 16.28
C ASP A 233 -8.49 3.43 15.45
N GLY A 234 -9.64 4.09 15.43
CA GLY A 234 -9.95 5.22 14.57
C GLY A 234 -10.24 4.86 13.11
N GLY A 235 -10.14 3.59 12.72
CA GLY A 235 -10.27 3.10 11.35
C GLY A 235 -11.30 2.00 11.16
N THR A 236 -10.95 1.01 10.34
CA THR A 236 -11.81 -0.12 9.95
C THR A 236 -11.07 -1.44 10.16
N LEU A 237 -11.74 -2.41 10.78
CA LEU A 237 -11.30 -3.80 10.87
C LEU A 237 -12.13 -4.64 9.90
N PHE A 238 -11.47 -5.31 8.98
CA PHE A 238 -12.08 -6.24 8.05
C PHE A 238 -11.76 -7.68 8.45
N LEU A 239 -12.79 -8.45 8.79
CA LEU A 239 -12.72 -9.86 9.17
C LEU A 239 -13.17 -10.71 7.98
N ASP A 240 -12.21 -11.22 7.21
CA ASP A 240 -12.50 -12.12 6.09
C ASP A 240 -12.65 -13.56 6.59
N GLU A 241 -13.54 -14.32 5.96
CA GLU A 241 -13.92 -15.68 6.30
C GLU A 241 -14.31 -15.84 7.78
N ILE A 242 -15.19 -14.92 8.26
CA ILE A 242 -15.66 -14.89 9.66
C ILE A 242 -16.31 -16.21 10.10
N GLY A 243 -16.91 -16.96 9.16
CA GLY A 243 -17.53 -18.26 9.42
C GLY A 243 -16.56 -19.38 9.81
N ASP A 244 -15.24 -19.14 9.71
CA ASP A 244 -14.20 -20.09 10.12
C ASP A 244 -13.64 -19.81 11.51
N MET A 245 -14.16 -18.77 12.18
CA MET A 245 -13.71 -18.38 13.51
C MET A 245 -14.20 -19.35 14.60
N SER A 246 -13.34 -19.67 15.57
CA SER A 246 -13.73 -20.49 16.73
C SER A 246 -14.82 -19.83 17.59
N LEU A 247 -15.69 -20.60 18.22
CA LEU A 247 -16.78 -20.11 19.07
C LEU A 247 -16.30 -19.21 20.21
N SER A 248 -15.11 -19.47 20.78
CA SER A 248 -14.52 -18.65 21.82
C SER A 248 -14.10 -17.27 21.30
N ALA A 249 -13.48 -17.21 20.11
CA ALA A 249 -13.14 -15.96 19.46
C ALA A 249 -14.39 -15.18 19.02
N GLN A 250 -15.43 -15.87 18.52
CA GLN A 250 -16.73 -15.25 18.21
C GLN A 250 -17.34 -14.55 19.43
N ALA A 251 -17.29 -15.16 20.61
CA ALA A 251 -17.80 -14.55 21.86
C ALA A 251 -17.04 -13.27 22.24
N LYS A 252 -15.71 -13.25 22.08
CA LYS A 252 -14.90 -12.06 22.34
C LYS A 252 -15.13 -10.96 21.30
N VAL A 253 -15.28 -11.31 20.03
CA VAL A 253 -15.65 -10.36 18.98
C VAL A 253 -17.00 -9.73 19.26
N LEU A 254 -18.00 -10.53 19.64
CA LEU A 254 -19.31 -10.02 20.04
C LEU A 254 -19.22 -8.99 21.17
N ARG A 255 -18.44 -9.32 22.22
CA ARG A 255 -18.22 -8.40 23.35
C ARG A 255 -17.56 -7.10 22.90
N ALA A 256 -16.52 -7.16 22.05
CA ALA A 256 -15.87 -5.98 21.48
C ALA A 256 -16.85 -5.10 20.66
N LEU A 257 -17.78 -5.73 19.91
CA LEU A 257 -18.80 -5.03 19.13
C LEU A 257 -19.91 -4.40 19.98
N GLN A 258 -20.14 -4.92 21.20
CA GLN A 258 -21.16 -4.42 22.12
C GLN A 258 -20.65 -3.30 23.02
N GLU A 259 -19.46 -3.48 23.58
CA GLU A 259 -18.89 -2.63 24.62
C GLU A 259 -17.92 -1.58 24.07
N SER A 260 -17.47 -1.73 22.80
CA SER A 260 -16.37 -0.91 22.21
C SER A 260 -15.10 -0.97 23.07
N LYS A 261 -14.88 -2.10 23.71
CA LYS A 261 -13.74 -2.38 24.57
C LYS A 261 -13.22 -3.79 24.30
N ILE A 262 -11.94 -3.96 24.49
CA ILE A 262 -11.26 -5.25 24.39
C ILE A 262 -10.39 -5.49 25.63
N THR A 263 -10.05 -6.76 25.87
CA THR A 263 -9.05 -7.17 26.87
C THR A 263 -8.05 -8.09 26.20
N ARG A 264 -6.76 -7.85 26.40
CA ARG A 264 -5.71 -8.72 25.86
C ARG A 264 -5.75 -10.09 26.52
N VAL A 265 -5.30 -11.11 25.81
CA VAL A 265 -5.20 -12.47 26.35
C VAL A 265 -4.21 -12.47 27.51
N GLY A 266 -4.65 -12.97 28.68
CA GLY A 266 -3.88 -12.96 29.94
C GLY A 266 -3.81 -11.60 30.64
N GLY A 267 -4.53 -10.59 30.16
CA GLY A 267 -4.63 -9.28 30.80
C GLY A 267 -6.00 -9.05 31.44
N GLU A 268 -6.08 -8.10 32.36
CA GLU A 268 -7.33 -7.67 33.00
C GLU A 268 -7.75 -6.25 32.59
N LYS A 269 -6.83 -5.50 31.95
CA LYS A 269 -7.07 -4.11 31.58
C LYS A 269 -8.00 -4.02 30.37
N GLU A 270 -9.12 -3.32 30.54
CA GLU A 270 -9.99 -2.93 29.44
C GLU A 270 -9.36 -1.80 28.63
N ILE A 271 -9.39 -1.95 27.30
CA ILE A 271 -8.86 -0.99 26.32
C ILE A 271 -10.03 -0.57 25.43
N SER A 272 -10.37 0.72 25.45
CA SER A 272 -11.41 1.26 24.57
C SER A 272 -10.89 1.33 23.14
N VAL A 273 -11.73 0.93 22.18
CA VAL A 273 -11.42 0.94 20.74
C VAL A 273 -12.59 1.52 19.96
N ASN A 274 -12.29 2.39 19.00
CA ASN A 274 -13.28 2.99 18.10
C ASN A 274 -13.09 2.45 16.68
N VAL A 275 -13.62 1.27 16.41
CA VAL A 275 -13.39 0.53 15.16
C VAL A 275 -14.69 0.27 14.43
N ARG A 276 -14.75 0.62 13.12
CA ARG A 276 -15.79 0.13 12.23
C ARG A 276 -15.47 -1.30 11.82
N VAL A 277 -16.40 -2.23 12.01
CA VAL A 277 -16.18 -3.65 11.65
C VAL A 277 -16.94 -3.98 10.37
N LEU A 278 -16.22 -4.54 9.40
CA LEU A 278 -16.72 -5.20 8.20
C LEU A 278 -16.39 -6.69 8.31
N ALA A 279 -17.31 -7.56 7.94
CA ALA A 279 -17.07 -9.00 7.95
C ALA A 279 -17.40 -9.60 6.57
N ALA A 280 -16.69 -10.64 6.17
CA ALA A 280 -17.00 -11.38 4.94
C ALA A 280 -16.98 -12.88 5.18
N THR A 281 -17.79 -13.62 4.39
CA THR A 281 -17.82 -15.08 4.40
C THR A 281 -18.35 -15.65 3.09
N ASN A 282 -17.89 -16.84 2.75
CA ASN A 282 -18.47 -17.66 1.68
C ASN A 282 -19.47 -18.70 2.20
N LYS A 283 -19.57 -18.88 3.55
CA LYS A 283 -20.46 -19.86 4.18
C LYS A 283 -21.88 -19.32 4.32
N ASP A 284 -22.86 -20.23 4.33
CA ASP A 284 -24.20 -19.94 4.79
C ASP A 284 -24.21 -19.90 6.32
N LEU A 285 -24.17 -18.69 6.90
CA LEU A 285 -24.14 -18.52 8.34
C LEU A 285 -25.42 -19.00 9.03
N MET A 286 -26.56 -19.04 8.36
CA MET A 286 -27.79 -19.60 8.93
C MET A 286 -27.66 -21.11 9.12
N GLN A 287 -27.06 -21.81 8.15
CA GLN A 287 -26.73 -23.23 8.28
C GLN A 287 -25.69 -23.44 9.40
N GLU A 288 -24.62 -22.65 9.44
CA GLU A 288 -23.59 -22.75 10.49
C GLU A 288 -24.17 -22.50 11.90
N ILE A 289 -25.20 -21.64 12.03
CA ILE A 289 -25.94 -21.42 13.30
C ILE A 289 -26.72 -22.68 13.66
N ALA A 290 -27.45 -23.27 12.72
CA ALA A 290 -28.20 -24.50 12.95
C ALA A 290 -27.30 -25.68 13.36
N GLU A 291 -26.10 -25.74 12.81
CA GLU A 291 -25.05 -26.72 13.14
C GLU A 291 -24.24 -26.36 14.42
N ARG A 292 -24.52 -25.23 15.07
CA ARG A 292 -23.85 -24.72 16.25
C ARG A 292 -22.35 -24.37 16.05
N ASN A 293 -21.95 -24.11 14.82
CA ASN A 293 -20.60 -23.66 14.47
C ASN A 293 -20.47 -22.13 14.51
N PHE A 294 -21.59 -21.40 14.42
CA PHE A 294 -21.62 -19.95 14.48
C PHE A 294 -22.69 -19.46 15.48
N ARG A 295 -22.40 -18.37 16.19
CA ARG A 295 -23.31 -17.79 17.20
C ARG A 295 -24.35 -16.90 16.53
N GLU A 296 -25.62 -17.12 16.84
CA GLU A 296 -26.74 -16.32 16.33
C GLU A 296 -26.67 -14.85 16.79
N ASP A 297 -26.25 -14.61 18.04
CA ASP A 297 -26.11 -13.25 18.57
C ASP A 297 -25.03 -12.44 17.84
N LEU A 298 -23.92 -13.06 17.46
CA LEU A 298 -22.88 -12.45 16.64
C LEU A 298 -23.38 -12.16 15.21
N TYR A 299 -24.12 -13.11 14.61
CA TYR A 299 -24.72 -12.92 13.29
C TYR A 299 -25.59 -11.65 13.25
N HIS A 300 -26.52 -11.50 14.19
CA HIS A 300 -27.40 -10.33 14.25
C HIS A 300 -26.62 -9.03 14.53
N ARG A 301 -25.49 -9.11 15.23
CA ARG A 301 -24.66 -7.94 15.49
C ARG A 301 -23.82 -7.51 14.27
N LEU A 302 -23.40 -8.44 13.41
CA LEU A 302 -22.63 -8.18 12.19
C LEU A 302 -23.53 -7.82 11.00
N SER A 303 -24.67 -8.47 10.85
CA SER A 303 -25.57 -8.37 9.69
C SER A 303 -26.53 -7.18 9.73
N VAL A 304 -26.02 -5.99 10.17
CA VAL A 304 -26.85 -4.75 10.12
C VAL A 304 -27.15 -4.37 8.68
N ILE A 305 -26.15 -4.47 7.81
CA ILE A 305 -26.31 -4.37 6.35
C ILE A 305 -25.70 -5.62 5.74
N LEU A 306 -26.43 -6.25 4.82
CA LEU A 306 -25.96 -7.39 4.05
C LEU A 306 -25.68 -6.96 2.61
N ILE A 307 -24.46 -7.22 2.12
CA ILE A 307 -24.07 -7.01 0.72
C ILE A 307 -23.69 -8.36 0.13
N GLN A 308 -24.46 -8.82 -0.83
CA GLN A 308 -24.18 -10.06 -1.54
C GLN A 308 -23.39 -9.78 -2.82
N VAL A 309 -22.20 -10.38 -2.92
CA VAL A 309 -21.34 -10.28 -4.10
C VAL A 309 -21.69 -11.43 -5.05
N PRO A 310 -22.13 -11.13 -6.29
CA PRO A 310 -22.54 -12.15 -7.24
C PRO A 310 -21.34 -12.98 -7.71
N ALA A 311 -21.58 -14.26 -8.04
CA ALA A 311 -20.59 -15.09 -8.71
C ALA A 311 -20.24 -14.52 -10.09
N LEU A 312 -19.07 -14.85 -10.61
CA LEU A 312 -18.64 -14.40 -11.95
C LEU A 312 -19.55 -14.98 -13.05
N ASN A 313 -20.06 -16.18 -12.85
CA ASN A 313 -20.98 -16.82 -13.76
C ASN A 313 -22.32 -16.07 -13.90
N ASP A 314 -22.75 -15.34 -12.87
CA ASP A 314 -23.98 -14.53 -12.86
C ASP A 314 -23.78 -13.15 -13.49
N ARG A 315 -22.53 -12.80 -13.85
CA ARG A 315 -22.13 -11.53 -14.47
C ARG A 315 -21.08 -11.72 -15.58
N ARG A 316 -21.32 -12.68 -16.45
CA ARG A 316 -20.41 -13.04 -17.56
C ARG A 316 -20.10 -11.88 -18.51
N GLU A 317 -20.97 -10.88 -18.55
CA GLU A 317 -20.77 -9.64 -19.30
C GLU A 317 -19.57 -8.80 -18.80
N ASP A 318 -19.15 -8.97 -17.53
CA ASP A 318 -17.98 -8.29 -16.96
C ASP A 318 -16.65 -8.98 -17.32
N ILE A 319 -16.67 -10.22 -17.84
CA ILE A 319 -15.46 -11.00 -18.13
C ILE A 319 -14.52 -10.30 -19.11
N PRO A 320 -14.98 -9.70 -20.23
CA PRO A 320 -14.12 -8.99 -21.15
C PRO A 320 -13.33 -7.84 -20.50
N ASP A 321 -14.00 -7.04 -19.69
CA ASP A 321 -13.40 -5.90 -18.98
C ASP A 321 -12.37 -6.37 -17.95
N LEU A 322 -12.68 -7.45 -17.23
CA LEU A 322 -11.78 -8.09 -16.27
C LEU A 322 -10.53 -8.64 -16.95
N ILE A 323 -10.68 -9.32 -18.09
CA ILE A 323 -9.55 -9.83 -18.88
C ILE A 323 -8.65 -8.67 -19.32
N GLN A 324 -9.23 -7.60 -19.87
CA GLN A 324 -8.45 -6.44 -20.32
C GLN A 324 -7.69 -5.78 -19.15
N LYS A 325 -8.34 -5.65 -18.00
CA LYS A 325 -7.68 -5.15 -16.78
C LYS A 325 -6.51 -6.05 -16.39
N PHE A 326 -6.70 -7.37 -16.32
CA PHE A 326 -5.64 -8.30 -15.93
C PHE A 326 -4.48 -8.30 -16.90
N LEU A 327 -4.73 -8.21 -18.21
CA LEU A 327 -3.67 -8.08 -19.20
C LEU A 327 -2.82 -6.83 -18.99
N ASN A 328 -3.46 -5.70 -18.64
CA ASN A 328 -2.75 -4.46 -18.35
C ASN A 328 -1.95 -4.56 -17.04
N ASP A 329 -2.55 -5.11 -15.99
CA ASP A 329 -1.91 -5.27 -14.68
C ASP A 329 -0.69 -6.21 -14.78
N ILE A 330 -0.85 -7.38 -15.42
CA ILE A 330 0.22 -8.36 -15.62
C ILE A 330 1.35 -7.80 -16.50
N ALA A 331 1.00 -7.07 -17.56
CA ALA A 331 1.98 -6.43 -18.43
C ALA A 331 2.81 -5.39 -17.66
N ALA A 332 2.18 -4.61 -16.78
CA ALA A 332 2.86 -3.65 -15.92
C ALA A 332 3.79 -4.33 -14.90
N ASP A 333 3.36 -5.46 -14.31
CA ASP A 333 4.13 -6.24 -13.35
C ASP A 333 5.40 -6.85 -13.99
N TYR A 334 5.29 -7.32 -15.24
CA TYR A 334 6.42 -7.89 -15.99
C TYR A 334 7.23 -6.87 -16.82
N GLY A 335 6.84 -5.59 -16.82
CA GLY A 335 7.50 -4.54 -17.61
C GLY A 335 7.33 -4.69 -19.12
N ASN A 336 6.27 -5.38 -19.56
CA ASN A 336 5.98 -5.70 -20.97
C ASN A 336 4.78 -4.88 -21.49
N LYS A 337 4.54 -4.95 -22.80
CA LYS A 337 3.30 -4.45 -23.39
C LYS A 337 2.17 -5.47 -23.18
N PRO A 338 0.92 -5.02 -22.93
CA PRO A 338 -0.21 -5.93 -22.79
C PRO A 338 -0.45 -6.69 -24.11
N LYS A 339 -0.65 -8.01 -24.01
CA LYS A 339 -0.98 -8.88 -25.14
C LYS A 339 -2.39 -8.59 -25.65
N LYS A 340 -2.63 -8.87 -26.91
CA LYS A 340 -3.96 -8.79 -27.51
C LYS A 340 -4.71 -10.11 -27.32
N VAL A 341 -6.03 -10.05 -27.24
CA VAL A 341 -6.90 -11.24 -27.21
C VAL A 341 -7.73 -11.27 -28.48
N ALA A 342 -7.71 -12.38 -29.19
CA ALA A 342 -8.57 -12.59 -30.35
C ALA A 342 -10.05 -12.64 -29.94
N PRO A 343 -10.99 -12.07 -30.72
CA PRO A 343 -12.42 -12.10 -30.38
C PRO A 343 -12.96 -13.51 -30.11
N ALA A 344 -12.53 -14.51 -30.87
CA ALA A 344 -12.92 -15.90 -30.67
C ALA A 344 -12.42 -16.47 -29.31
N ALA A 345 -11.21 -16.09 -28.89
CA ALA A 345 -10.69 -16.46 -27.56
C ALA A 345 -11.51 -15.83 -26.44
N LEU A 346 -11.90 -14.56 -26.59
CA LEU A 346 -12.71 -13.83 -25.62
C LEU A 346 -14.08 -14.46 -25.45
N GLU A 347 -14.78 -14.79 -26.53
CA GLU A 347 -16.08 -15.48 -26.47
C GLU A 347 -15.95 -16.88 -25.87
N TYR A 348 -14.88 -17.62 -26.17
CA TYR A 348 -14.62 -18.90 -25.52
C TYR A 348 -14.46 -18.75 -24.00
N LEU A 349 -13.61 -17.81 -23.55
CA LEU A 349 -13.39 -17.55 -22.11
C LEU A 349 -14.66 -17.09 -21.41
N LYS A 350 -15.51 -16.28 -22.05
CA LYS A 350 -16.79 -15.82 -21.53
C LYS A 350 -17.78 -16.99 -21.34
N GLY A 351 -17.68 -18.03 -22.17
CA GLY A 351 -18.55 -19.23 -22.12
C GLY A 351 -18.17 -20.23 -21.02
N LEU A 352 -16.97 -20.16 -20.46
CA LEU A 352 -16.50 -21.13 -19.46
C LEU A 352 -17.23 -20.99 -18.11
N ASP A 353 -17.18 -22.07 -17.31
CA ASP A 353 -17.68 -22.10 -15.93
C ASP A 353 -16.56 -21.72 -14.96
N TRP A 354 -16.69 -20.56 -14.33
CA TRP A 354 -15.69 -19.96 -13.44
C TRP A 354 -16.02 -20.26 -11.96
N ARG A 355 -15.74 -21.48 -11.49
CA ARG A 355 -16.02 -21.89 -10.10
C ARG A 355 -15.16 -21.14 -9.08
N GLY A 356 -13.92 -20.82 -9.42
CA GLY A 356 -13.01 -20.00 -8.62
C GLY A 356 -13.17 -18.49 -8.87
N ASN A 357 -14.19 -18.08 -9.64
CA ASN A 357 -14.56 -16.69 -9.91
C ASN A 357 -13.42 -15.84 -10.47
N ILE A 358 -13.28 -14.60 -10.01
CA ILE A 358 -12.26 -13.65 -10.47
C ILE A 358 -10.84 -14.15 -10.19
N ARG A 359 -10.62 -14.88 -9.09
CA ARG A 359 -9.29 -15.42 -8.75
C ARG A 359 -8.84 -16.46 -9.79
N GLU A 360 -9.75 -17.34 -10.20
CA GLU A 360 -9.50 -18.33 -11.25
C GLU A 360 -9.27 -17.65 -12.60
N LEU A 361 -10.13 -16.70 -12.97
CA LEU A 361 -9.98 -15.93 -14.20
C LEU A 361 -8.63 -15.25 -14.30
N ARG A 362 -8.15 -14.59 -13.22
CA ARG A 362 -6.84 -13.94 -13.19
C ARG A 362 -5.70 -14.93 -13.42
N ASN A 363 -5.73 -16.08 -12.74
CA ASN A 363 -4.71 -17.13 -12.89
C ASN A 363 -4.67 -17.69 -14.31
N VAL A 364 -5.85 -17.84 -14.93
CA VAL A 364 -5.95 -18.29 -16.33
C VAL A 364 -5.41 -17.23 -17.27
N VAL A 365 -5.75 -15.96 -17.10
CA VAL A 365 -5.21 -14.86 -17.93
C VAL A 365 -3.69 -14.77 -17.77
N GLU A 366 -3.15 -14.90 -16.57
CA GLU A 366 -1.70 -14.91 -16.34
C GLU A 366 -1.03 -16.09 -17.06
N ARG A 367 -1.61 -17.29 -16.97
CA ARG A 367 -1.13 -18.46 -17.72
C ARG A 367 -1.15 -18.23 -19.22
N LEU A 368 -2.23 -17.64 -19.74
CA LEU A 368 -2.33 -17.30 -21.17
C LEU A 368 -1.28 -16.27 -21.58
N VAL A 369 -1.00 -15.26 -20.74
CA VAL A 369 0.07 -14.29 -21.00
C VAL A 369 1.44 -14.97 -21.07
N ILE A 370 1.71 -15.96 -20.24
CA ILE A 370 2.99 -16.68 -20.21
C ILE A 370 3.13 -17.61 -21.43
N MET A 371 2.06 -18.35 -21.76
CA MET A 371 2.11 -19.49 -22.70
C MET A 371 1.78 -19.15 -24.15
N SER A 372 1.20 -17.97 -24.43
CA SER A 372 0.86 -17.55 -25.81
C SER A 372 1.92 -16.61 -26.38
N ASP A 373 1.92 -16.41 -27.68
CA ASP A 373 2.68 -15.38 -28.38
C ASP A 373 2.08 -13.97 -28.16
N ASP A 374 2.32 -13.02 -29.06
CA ASP A 374 1.84 -11.63 -28.95
C ASP A 374 0.31 -11.49 -28.89
N THR A 375 -0.41 -12.48 -29.43
CA THR A 375 -1.88 -12.51 -29.46
C THR A 375 -2.39 -13.83 -28.91
N ILE A 376 -3.24 -13.77 -27.90
CA ILE A 376 -3.92 -14.93 -27.33
C ILE A 376 -5.02 -15.38 -28.29
N THR A 377 -4.86 -16.57 -28.86
CA THR A 377 -5.79 -17.17 -29.82
C THR A 377 -6.83 -18.05 -29.14
N GLU A 378 -7.87 -18.45 -29.86
CA GLU A 378 -8.85 -19.43 -29.37
C GLU A 378 -8.20 -20.80 -29.06
N GLY A 379 -7.17 -21.18 -29.85
CA GLY A 379 -6.39 -22.38 -29.61
C GLY A 379 -5.67 -22.33 -28.25
N ASP A 380 -5.04 -21.20 -27.93
CA ASP A 380 -4.40 -20.98 -26.63
C ASP A 380 -5.42 -21.04 -25.48
N ALA A 381 -6.58 -20.37 -25.67
CA ALA A 381 -7.65 -20.40 -24.66
C ALA A 381 -8.14 -21.83 -24.42
N LYS A 382 -8.34 -22.65 -25.45
CA LYS A 382 -8.73 -24.06 -25.33
C LYS A 382 -7.65 -24.91 -24.67
N ALA A 383 -6.38 -24.67 -25.00
CA ALA A 383 -5.26 -25.44 -24.47
C ALA A 383 -4.97 -25.14 -22.99
N PHE A 384 -5.10 -23.87 -22.57
CA PHE A 384 -4.60 -23.41 -21.27
C PHE A 384 -5.67 -22.93 -20.29
N ALA A 385 -6.93 -22.65 -20.75
CA ALA A 385 -8.01 -22.24 -19.84
C ALA A 385 -8.92 -23.41 -19.43
N GLY A 386 -8.87 -24.55 -20.10
CA GLY A 386 -9.82 -25.65 -19.95
C GLY A 386 -9.55 -26.66 -18.84
N LYS A 387 -8.66 -26.39 -17.88
CA LYS A 387 -8.46 -27.27 -16.69
C LYS A 387 -7.90 -26.53 -15.51
#